data_c1b8df86a3c4471f59edad84ce6d026a
#
_entry.id   c1b8df86a3c4471f59edad84ce6d026a
#
_cell.length_a   1.000
_cell.length_b   1.000
_cell.length_c   1.000
_cell.angle_alpha   90.00
_cell.angle_beta   90.00
_cell.angle_gamma   90.00
#
_symmetry.space_group_name_H-M   'P 1'
#
loop_
_entity.id
_entity.type
_entity.pdbx_description
1 polymer ?
#
loop_
_entity_poly.entity_id
_entity_poly.type
_entity_poly.pdbx_seq_one_letter_code
_entity_poly.pdbx_strand_id
1 'polypeptide(L)'
;LEILRKPRYINTLILTVLVSLATTIAALAVSTTAGMFLSRNQFKGRGILLSIMTLPLAFPGVVIGFLIILLGGRQGLINQLTPGHVVFAYSVIGLFLGYLYFSIPRVLLTVMAAAEKLDSSLEEAARTMGASPYRVVVDVILPGLMPSLIAAGAIAFATAMGAFGTAFTLATDIDVIPMVIYTEFTLSANIAMAAALSIVLGIVTWILLLIARSLSGSTVAAGG
;
A
#
# COMPACT_ATOMS: atom_id res chain seq x y z
N LEU A 1 -6.84 -7.22 28.34
CA LEU A 1 -6.81 -5.88 28.95
C LEU A 1 -5.39 -5.33 29.21
N GLU A 2 -4.37 -6.18 29.36
CA GLU A 2 -2.98 -5.73 29.54
C GLU A 2 -2.41 -4.96 28.34
N ILE A 3 -2.83 -5.29 27.12
CA ILE A 3 -2.39 -4.59 25.89
C ILE A 3 -2.74 -3.10 25.96
N LEU A 4 -3.94 -2.77 26.45
CA LEU A 4 -4.40 -1.39 26.58
C LEU A 4 -3.73 -0.63 27.73
N ARG A 5 -3.02 -1.31 28.63
CA ARG A 5 -2.31 -0.70 29.76
C ARG A 5 -0.85 -0.34 29.45
N LYS A 6 -0.24 -0.95 28.44
CA LYS A 6 1.16 -0.68 28.08
C LYS A 6 1.21 0.30 26.90
N PRO A 7 1.67 1.53 27.09
CA PRO A 7 1.75 2.55 26.02
C PRO A 7 2.51 2.08 24.78
N ARG A 8 3.50 1.20 24.95
CA ARG A 8 4.29 0.64 23.86
C ARG A 8 3.39 -0.04 22.81
N TYR A 9 2.48 -0.93 23.22
CA TYR A 9 1.64 -1.66 22.26
C TYR A 9 0.64 -0.76 21.54
N ILE A 10 0.12 0.26 22.24
CA ILE A 10 -0.78 1.24 21.63
C ILE A 10 -0.04 2.07 20.59
N ASN A 11 1.13 2.59 20.93
CA ASN A 11 1.95 3.39 20.02
C ASN A 11 2.38 2.57 18.80
N THR A 12 2.75 1.31 19.01
CA THR A 12 3.09 0.38 17.92
C THR A 12 1.91 0.12 17.01
N LEU A 13 0.70 -0.06 17.55
CA LEU A 13 -0.51 -0.24 16.76
C LEU A 13 -0.83 1.01 15.93
N ILE A 14 -0.76 2.18 16.56
CA ILE A 14 -0.97 3.47 15.88
C ILE A 14 0.03 3.64 14.75
N LEU A 15 1.32 3.40 15.00
CA LEU A 15 2.36 3.50 13.99
C LEU A 15 2.11 2.53 12.82
N THR A 16 1.72 1.28 13.12
CA THR A 16 1.40 0.28 12.09
C THR A 16 0.24 0.74 11.21
N VAL A 17 -0.83 1.24 11.81
CA VAL A 17 -1.99 1.79 11.09
C VAL A 17 -1.59 3.00 10.25
N LEU A 18 -0.85 3.95 10.81
CA LEU A 18 -0.44 5.18 10.12
C LEU A 18 0.47 4.87 8.91
N VAL A 19 1.47 4.01 9.07
CA VAL A 19 2.36 3.61 7.97
C VAL A 19 1.58 2.87 6.89
N SER A 20 0.69 1.96 7.27
CA SER A 20 -0.14 1.22 6.33
C SER A 20 -1.11 2.13 5.57
N LEU A 21 -1.70 3.11 6.26
CA LEU A 21 -2.60 4.10 5.65
C LEU A 21 -1.84 5.03 4.70
N ALA A 22 -0.69 5.56 5.13
CA ALA A 22 0.17 6.40 4.29
C ALA A 22 0.62 5.66 3.03
N THR A 23 1.04 4.39 3.18
CA THR A 23 1.40 3.53 2.06
C THR A 23 0.23 3.33 1.08
N THR A 24 -0.95 3.07 1.62
CA THR A 24 -2.16 2.86 0.81
C THR A 24 -2.52 4.10 0.00
N ILE A 25 -2.53 5.27 0.65
CA ILE A 25 -2.84 6.55 -0.02
C ILE A 25 -1.81 6.84 -1.11
N ALA A 26 -0.52 6.69 -0.81
CA ALA A 26 0.54 6.92 -1.78
C ALA A 26 0.49 5.91 -2.95
N ALA A 27 0.25 4.63 -2.66
CA ALA A 27 0.08 3.61 -3.69
C ALA A 27 -1.12 3.89 -4.58
N LEU A 28 -2.27 4.29 -4.01
CA LEU A 28 -3.45 4.69 -4.78
C LEU A 28 -3.16 5.90 -5.67
N ALA A 29 -2.53 6.94 -5.14
CA ALA A 29 -2.22 8.15 -5.90
C ALA A 29 -1.31 7.87 -7.10
N VAL A 30 -0.20 7.16 -6.87
CA VAL A 30 0.77 6.80 -7.92
C VAL A 30 0.15 5.82 -8.93
N SER A 31 -0.52 4.78 -8.44
CA SER A 31 -1.03 3.72 -9.31
C SER A 31 -2.28 4.13 -10.08
N THR A 32 -3.10 5.05 -9.56
CA THR A 32 -4.26 5.56 -10.30
C THR A 32 -3.81 6.36 -11.50
N THR A 33 -2.86 7.28 -11.32
CA THR A 33 -2.32 8.08 -12.43
C THR A 33 -1.59 7.22 -13.45
N ALA A 34 -0.70 6.32 -13.00
CA ALA A 34 0.04 5.42 -13.89
C ALA A 34 -0.88 4.40 -14.57
N GLY A 35 -1.83 3.82 -13.84
CA GLY A 35 -2.75 2.80 -14.34
C GLY A 35 -3.71 3.36 -15.39
N MET A 36 -4.26 4.55 -15.17
CA MET A 36 -5.08 5.25 -16.16
C MET A 36 -4.28 5.59 -17.42
N PHE A 37 -3.06 6.08 -17.26
CA PHE A 37 -2.20 6.36 -18.42
C PHE A 37 -1.90 5.09 -19.22
N LEU A 38 -1.49 4.01 -18.54
CA LEU A 38 -1.10 2.75 -19.17
C LEU A 38 -2.29 1.99 -19.79
N SER A 39 -3.49 2.08 -19.21
CA SER A 39 -4.68 1.45 -19.78
C SER A 39 -5.11 2.08 -21.12
N ARG A 40 -4.90 3.40 -21.26
CA ARG A 40 -5.38 4.17 -22.41
C ARG A 40 -4.36 4.40 -23.51
N ASN A 41 -3.08 4.25 -23.20
CA ASN A 41 -2.02 4.55 -24.16
C ASN A 41 -1.27 3.28 -24.57
N GLN A 42 -1.28 2.99 -25.86
CA GLN A 42 -0.48 1.94 -26.47
C GLN A 42 0.79 2.57 -27.08
N PHE A 43 1.95 2.20 -26.57
CA PHE A 43 3.24 2.69 -27.06
C PHE A 43 4.29 1.56 -27.06
N LYS A 44 5.33 1.75 -27.89
CA LYS A 44 6.45 0.78 -27.93
C LYS A 44 7.16 0.75 -26.56
N GLY A 45 7.26 -0.45 -25.98
CA GLY A 45 7.86 -0.63 -24.63
C GLY A 45 6.88 -0.68 -23.47
N ARG A 46 5.55 -0.45 -23.69
CA ARG A 46 4.52 -0.57 -22.61
C ARG A 46 4.62 -1.91 -21.87
N GLY A 47 4.80 -3.02 -22.58
CA GLY A 47 4.92 -4.35 -21.97
C GLY A 47 6.15 -4.48 -21.07
N ILE A 48 7.29 -3.95 -21.51
CA ILE A 48 8.52 -3.94 -20.72
C ILE A 48 8.33 -3.08 -19.46
N LEU A 49 7.75 -1.89 -19.60
CA LEU A 49 7.46 -1.01 -18.46
C LEU A 49 6.54 -1.70 -17.45
N LEU A 50 5.48 -2.35 -17.90
CA LEU A 50 4.58 -3.11 -17.03
C LEU A 50 5.31 -4.25 -16.33
N SER A 51 6.17 -4.99 -17.03
CA SER A 51 6.96 -6.06 -16.43
C SER A 51 7.89 -5.53 -15.34
N ILE A 52 8.53 -4.39 -15.55
CA ILE A 52 9.38 -3.73 -14.53
C ILE A 52 8.52 -3.27 -13.35
N MET A 53 7.38 -2.65 -13.59
CA MET A 53 6.50 -2.16 -12.52
C MET A 53 5.87 -3.29 -11.70
N THR A 54 5.70 -4.49 -12.29
CA THR A 54 5.14 -5.65 -11.60
C THR A 54 6.20 -6.56 -10.98
N LEU A 55 7.48 -6.34 -11.26
CA LEU A 55 8.61 -7.10 -10.72
C LEU A 55 8.59 -7.23 -9.18
N PRO A 56 8.18 -6.21 -8.39
CA PRO A 56 8.11 -6.32 -6.94
C PRO A 56 7.22 -7.46 -6.43
N LEU A 57 6.23 -7.91 -7.21
CA LEU A 57 5.35 -9.01 -6.82
C LEU A 57 6.07 -10.37 -6.75
N ALA A 58 7.19 -10.50 -7.45
CA ALA A 58 8.02 -11.70 -7.44
C ALA A 58 8.93 -11.80 -6.20
N PHE A 59 9.13 -10.69 -5.48
CA PHE A 59 10.05 -10.66 -4.35
C PHE A 59 9.35 -10.91 -3.01
N PRO A 60 9.87 -11.82 -2.17
CA PRO A 60 9.49 -11.92 -0.76
C PRO A 60 9.78 -10.61 -0.02
N GLY A 61 8.94 -10.27 0.96
CA GLY A 61 9.09 -9.03 1.74
C GLY A 61 10.47 -8.82 2.38
N VAL A 62 11.11 -9.92 2.81
CA VAL A 62 12.49 -9.89 3.34
C VAL A 62 13.47 -9.36 2.31
N VAL A 63 13.36 -9.81 1.05
CA VAL A 63 14.22 -9.36 -0.04
C VAL A 63 14.00 -7.87 -0.33
N ILE A 64 12.75 -7.41 -0.29
CA ILE A 64 12.42 -5.99 -0.45
C ILE A 64 13.10 -5.15 0.65
N GLY A 65 13.06 -5.61 1.89
CA GLY A 65 13.76 -4.94 2.97
C GLY A 65 15.27 -4.85 2.74
N PHE A 66 15.90 -5.91 2.25
CA PHE A 66 17.33 -5.87 1.87
C PHE A 66 17.60 -4.91 0.72
N LEU A 67 16.71 -4.81 -0.29
CA LEU A 67 16.85 -3.82 -1.36
C LEU A 67 16.82 -2.38 -0.82
N ILE A 68 15.94 -2.09 0.14
CA ILE A 68 15.90 -0.77 0.79
C ILE A 68 17.20 -0.51 1.58
N ILE A 69 17.76 -1.51 2.26
CA ILE A 69 19.06 -1.39 2.95
C ILE A 69 20.19 -1.13 1.95
N LEU A 70 20.18 -1.82 0.83
CA LEU A 70 21.18 -1.68 -0.22
C LEU A 70 21.14 -0.30 -0.88
N LEU A 71 19.96 0.32 -0.93
CA LEU A 71 19.81 1.69 -1.44
C LEU A 71 20.13 2.75 -0.38
N GLY A 72 19.48 2.68 0.78
CA GLY A 72 19.45 3.74 1.77
C GLY A 72 20.06 3.39 3.13
N GLY A 73 20.82 2.29 3.22
CA GLY A 73 21.59 1.90 4.41
C GLY A 73 22.87 2.74 4.58
N ARG A 74 23.59 2.52 5.69
CA ARG A 74 24.84 3.25 5.97
C ARG A 74 25.90 3.12 4.88
N GLN A 75 25.98 1.97 4.23
CA GLN A 75 26.86 1.68 3.09
C GLN A 75 26.08 1.55 1.78
N GLY A 76 24.86 2.09 1.73
CA GLY A 76 23.97 1.99 0.59
C GLY A 76 24.42 2.85 -0.59
N LEU A 77 23.89 2.53 -1.78
CA LEU A 77 24.23 3.21 -3.04
C LEU A 77 24.03 4.72 -2.96
N ILE A 78 22.96 5.19 -2.32
CA ILE A 78 22.69 6.63 -2.21
C ILE A 78 23.78 7.32 -1.40
N ASN A 79 24.25 6.72 -0.30
CA ASN A 79 25.33 7.29 0.50
C ASN A 79 26.70 7.27 -0.21
N GLN A 80 26.93 6.34 -1.12
CA GLN A 80 28.14 6.31 -1.94
C GLN A 80 28.13 7.37 -3.04
N LEU A 81 26.95 7.75 -3.53
CA LEU A 81 26.77 8.70 -4.62
C LEU A 81 26.55 10.14 -4.15
N THR A 82 26.14 10.33 -2.89
CA THR A 82 25.84 11.66 -2.33
C THR A 82 26.79 12.00 -1.18
N PRO A 83 27.34 13.21 -1.12
CA PRO A 83 28.25 13.62 -0.03
C PRO A 83 27.59 13.82 1.33
N GLY A 84 26.27 13.62 1.45
CA GLY A 84 25.53 13.87 2.68
C GLY A 84 24.89 12.60 3.25
N HIS A 85 25.58 11.84 4.07
CA HIS A 85 25.14 10.59 4.73
C HIS A 85 23.64 10.46 5.03
N VAL A 86 22.81 10.21 4.01
CA VAL A 86 21.35 10.07 4.13
C VAL A 86 21.02 8.60 4.38
N VAL A 87 20.90 8.22 5.65
CA VAL A 87 20.48 6.87 6.04
C VAL A 87 18.99 6.87 6.33
N PHE A 88 18.18 6.27 5.47
CA PHE A 88 16.74 6.16 5.68
C PHE A 88 16.25 4.71 5.81
N ALA A 89 17.07 3.72 5.50
CA ALA A 89 16.67 2.31 5.49
C ALA A 89 16.09 1.84 6.83
N TYR A 90 16.71 2.23 7.94
CA TYR A 90 16.31 1.81 9.30
C TYR A 90 15.36 2.82 9.96
N SER A 91 14.56 3.51 9.18
CA SER A 91 13.59 4.51 9.64
C SER A 91 12.17 4.16 9.17
N VAL A 92 11.18 4.85 9.73
CA VAL A 92 9.78 4.76 9.28
C VAL A 92 9.65 5.07 7.79
N ILE A 93 10.50 5.95 7.26
CA ILE A 93 10.55 6.27 5.83
C ILE A 93 11.01 5.05 5.01
N GLY A 94 12.06 4.36 5.45
CA GLY A 94 12.53 3.13 4.78
C GLY A 94 11.47 2.04 4.78
N LEU A 95 10.78 1.87 5.91
CA LEU A 95 9.67 0.92 6.01
C LEU A 95 8.51 1.30 5.08
N PHE A 96 8.12 2.57 5.07
CA PHE A 96 7.11 3.12 4.16
C PHE A 96 7.48 2.86 2.69
N LEU A 97 8.71 3.13 2.28
CA LEU A 97 9.18 2.90 0.91
C LEU A 97 9.17 1.41 0.55
N GLY A 98 9.56 0.54 1.47
CA GLY A 98 9.48 -0.91 1.28
C GLY A 98 8.03 -1.38 1.09
N TYR A 99 7.10 -0.88 1.90
CA TYR A 99 5.69 -1.18 1.79
C TYR A 99 5.08 -0.60 0.50
N LEU A 100 5.47 0.59 0.12
CA LEU A 100 5.03 1.24 -1.11
C LEU A 100 5.48 0.44 -2.35
N TYR A 101 6.71 -0.06 -2.35
CA TYR A 101 7.29 -0.80 -3.45
C TYR A 101 6.48 -2.05 -3.83
N PHE A 102 5.99 -2.83 -2.88
CA PHE A 102 5.15 -3.99 -3.19
C PHE A 102 3.64 -3.67 -3.32
N SER A 103 3.19 -2.51 -2.82
CA SER A 103 1.78 -2.10 -2.92
C SER A 103 1.45 -1.52 -4.29
N ILE A 104 2.36 -0.74 -4.89
CA ILE A 104 2.16 -0.10 -6.20
C ILE A 104 1.69 -1.10 -7.27
N PRO A 105 2.37 -2.22 -7.55
CA PRO A 105 1.97 -3.10 -8.64
C PRO A 105 0.57 -3.72 -8.46
N ARG A 106 0.18 -4.03 -7.23
CA ARG A 106 -1.16 -4.58 -6.94
C ARG A 106 -2.25 -3.59 -7.26
N VAL A 107 -2.10 -2.36 -6.78
CA VAL A 107 -3.05 -1.28 -7.04
C VAL A 107 -3.05 -0.93 -8.53
N LEU A 108 -1.87 -0.86 -9.16
CA LEU A 108 -1.71 -0.57 -10.59
C LEU A 108 -2.50 -1.53 -11.46
N LEU A 109 -2.31 -2.83 -11.26
CA LEU A 109 -3.02 -3.86 -12.06
C LEU A 109 -4.53 -3.80 -11.84
N THR A 110 -4.98 -3.55 -10.61
CA THR A 110 -6.41 -3.41 -10.31
C THR A 110 -7.02 -2.17 -10.98
N VAL A 111 -6.31 -1.04 -10.93
CA VAL A 111 -6.75 0.20 -11.58
C VAL A 111 -6.78 0.05 -13.10
N MET A 112 -5.75 -0.58 -13.69
CA MET A 112 -5.71 -0.82 -15.14
C MET A 112 -6.91 -1.67 -15.58
N ALA A 113 -7.17 -2.78 -14.89
CA ALA A 113 -8.30 -3.66 -15.20
C ALA A 113 -9.66 -2.96 -15.03
N ALA A 114 -9.78 -2.05 -14.09
CA ALA A 114 -10.99 -1.24 -13.90
C ALA A 114 -11.13 -0.17 -14.98
N ALA A 115 -10.04 0.51 -15.33
CA ALA A 115 -10.02 1.55 -16.35
C ALA A 115 -10.33 1.01 -17.76
N GLU A 116 -9.90 -0.23 -18.05
CA GLU A 116 -10.22 -0.91 -19.31
C GLU A 116 -11.72 -1.26 -19.46
N LYS A 117 -12.43 -1.40 -18.32
CA LYS A 117 -13.89 -1.67 -18.31
C LYS A 117 -14.72 -0.39 -18.31
N LEU A 118 -14.13 0.76 -18.08
CA LEU A 118 -14.84 2.03 -18.06
C LEU A 118 -15.25 2.41 -19.49
N ASP A 119 -16.54 2.71 -19.66
CA ASP A 119 -17.08 3.09 -20.97
C ASP A 119 -16.53 4.45 -21.41
N SER A 120 -15.76 4.44 -22.51
CA SER A 120 -15.19 5.67 -23.10
C SER A 120 -16.25 6.62 -23.63
N SER A 121 -17.45 6.15 -23.94
CA SER A 121 -18.56 6.99 -24.43
C SER A 121 -18.98 8.05 -23.41
N LEU A 122 -18.85 7.76 -22.10
CA LEU A 122 -19.14 8.71 -21.03
C LEU A 122 -18.19 9.92 -21.06
N GLU A 123 -16.92 9.66 -21.37
CA GLU A 123 -15.91 10.72 -21.49
C GLU A 123 -16.11 11.56 -22.74
N GLU A 124 -16.46 10.91 -23.87
CA GLU A 124 -16.76 11.58 -25.12
C GLU A 124 -18.00 12.48 -24.97
N ALA A 125 -19.05 11.95 -24.31
CA ALA A 125 -20.25 12.73 -24.01
C ALA A 125 -19.93 13.96 -23.13
N ALA A 126 -19.14 13.79 -22.07
CA ALA A 126 -18.72 14.90 -21.22
C ALA A 126 -17.93 15.96 -21.99
N ARG A 127 -17.01 15.54 -22.88
CA ARG A 127 -16.25 16.45 -23.73
C ARG A 127 -17.13 17.20 -24.74
N THR A 128 -18.10 16.51 -25.32
CA THR A 128 -19.08 17.12 -26.24
C THR A 128 -19.92 18.19 -25.53
N MET A 129 -20.20 18.01 -24.24
CA MET A 129 -20.88 18.99 -23.40
C MET A 129 -19.94 20.13 -22.93
N GLY A 130 -18.69 20.19 -23.41
CA GLY A 130 -17.74 21.25 -23.08
C GLY A 130 -16.96 21.07 -21.77
N ALA A 131 -16.96 19.86 -21.20
CA ALA A 131 -16.16 19.58 -20.01
C ALA A 131 -14.66 19.67 -20.31
N SER A 132 -13.92 20.38 -19.46
CA SER A 132 -12.45 20.42 -19.53
C SER A 132 -11.85 19.04 -19.21
N PRO A 133 -10.63 18.72 -19.68
CA PRO A 133 -9.96 17.45 -19.38
C PRO A 133 -9.91 17.14 -17.87
N TYR A 134 -9.71 18.14 -17.05
CA TYR A 134 -9.73 18.00 -15.59
C TYR A 134 -11.10 17.56 -15.06
N ARG A 135 -12.18 18.19 -15.55
CA ARG A 135 -13.55 17.81 -15.18
C ARG A 135 -13.90 16.39 -15.64
N VAL A 136 -13.48 15.98 -16.82
CA VAL A 136 -13.68 14.59 -17.28
C VAL A 136 -13.03 13.60 -16.31
N VAL A 137 -11.83 13.91 -15.83
CA VAL A 137 -11.15 13.04 -14.84
C VAL A 137 -11.90 13.03 -13.51
N VAL A 138 -12.26 14.18 -12.97
CA VAL A 138 -12.82 14.31 -11.62
C VAL A 138 -14.29 13.89 -11.57
N ASP A 139 -15.08 14.25 -12.58
CA ASP A 139 -16.54 14.08 -12.55
C ASP A 139 -17.01 12.76 -13.22
N VAL A 140 -16.16 12.15 -14.07
CA VAL A 140 -16.53 10.92 -14.82
C VAL A 140 -15.61 9.76 -14.46
N ILE A 141 -14.31 9.90 -14.71
CA ILE A 141 -13.38 8.78 -14.58
C ILE A 141 -13.18 8.38 -13.12
N LEU A 142 -12.88 9.33 -12.25
CA LEU A 142 -12.58 9.05 -10.85
C LEU A 142 -13.77 8.45 -10.10
N PRO A 143 -15.00 8.96 -10.24
CA PRO A 143 -16.18 8.32 -9.67
C PRO A 143 -16.43 6.92 -10.23
N GLY A 144 -16.23 6.71 -11.54
CA GLY A 144 -16.36 5.38 -12.16
C GLY A 144 -15.33 4.36 -11.66
N LEU A 145 -14.14 4.80 -11.30
CA LEU A 145 -13.08 3.96 -10.72
C LEU A 145 -13.21 3.78 -9.19
N MET A 146 -14.00 4.60 -8.51
CA MET A 146 -14.05 4.64 -7.04
C MET A 146 -14.27 3.28 -6.38
N PRO A 147 -15.20 2.41 -6.82
CA PRO A 147 -15.37 1.09 -6.23
C PRO A 147 -14.11 0.23 -6.31
N SER A 148 -13.41 0.29 -7.44
CA SER A 148 -12.16 -0.45 -7.66
C SER A 148 -11.00 0.13 -6.87
N LEU A 149 -10.94 1.46 -6.72
CA LEU A 149 -9.93 2.15 -5.91
C LEU A 149 -10.09 1.80 -4.42
N ILE A 150 -11.32 1.77 -3.91
CA ILE A 150 -11.58 1.38 -2.52
C ILE A 150 -11.20 -0.08 -2.31
N ALA A 151 -11.55 -0.98 -3.23
CA ALA A 151 -11.19 -2.39 -3.14
C ALA A 151 -9.66 -2.59 -3.19
N ALA A 152 -8.96 -1.94 -4.12
CA ALA A 152 -7.50 -1.98 -4.24
C ALA A 152 -6.81 -1.40 -2.99
N GLY A 153 -7.31 -0.28 -2.49
CA GLY A 153 -6.83 0.34 -1.26
C GLY A 153 -7.02 -0.55 -0.04
N ALA A 154 -8.17 -1.20 0.09
CA ALA A 154 -8.45 -2.13 1.17
C ALA A 154 -7.45 -3.30 1.18
N ILE A 155 -7.16 -3.88 0.00
CA ILE A 155 -6.18 -4.96 -0.13
C ILE A 155 -4.77 -4.46 0.18
N ALA A 156 -4.38 -3.28 -0.34
CA ALA A 156 -3.06 -2.70 -0.07
C ALA A 156 -2.87 -2.41 1.42
N PHE A 157 -3.89 -1.84 2.07
CA PHE A 157 -3.89 -1.58 3.51
C PHE A 157 -3.75 -2.86 4.33
N ALA A 158 -4.58 -3.87 4.07
CA ALA A 158 -4.52 -5.15 4.80
C ALA A 158 -3.17 -5.84 4.62
N THR A 159 -2.59 -5.76 3.42
CA THR A 159 -1.27 -6.33 3.15
C THR A 159 -0.17 -5.58 3.91
N ALA A 160 -0.22 -4.25 3.96
CA ALA A 160 0.75 -3.44 4.70
C ALA A 160 0.64 -3.67 6.21
N MET A 161 -0.59 -3.79 6.76
CA MET A 161 -0.83 -4.12 8.18
C MET A 161 -0.18 -5.44 8.60
N GLY A 162 -0.20 -6.45 7.72
CA GLY A 162 0.38 -7.78 7.99
C GLY A 162 1.82 -7.96 7.47
N ALA A 163 2.47 -6.93 6.94
CA ALA A 163 3.77 -7.05 6.28
C ALA A 163 4.91 -7.27 7.29
N PHE A 164 5.16 -8.54 7.62
CA PHE A 164 6.23 -8.95 8.52
C PHE A 164 7.61 -8.92 7.86
N GLY A 165 7.78 -9.54 6.68
CA GLY A 165 9.10 -9.78 6.09
C GLY A 165 9.92 -8.52 5.86
N THR A 166 9.31 -7.46 5.33
CA THR A 166 9.97 -6.16 5.11
C THR A 166 10.29 -5.48 6.45
N ALA A 167 9.37 -5.53 7.41
CA ALA A 167 9.61 -5.00 8.74
C ALA A 167 10.73 -5.76 9.47
N PHE A 168 10.80 -7.07 9.31
CA PHE A 168 11.84 -7.91 9.93
C PHE A 168 13.25 -7.49 9.55
N THR A 169 13.47 -7.06 8.31
CA THR A 169 14.79 -6.61 7.83
C THR A 169 15.09 -5.16 8.15
N LEU A 170 14.06 -4.30 8.18
CA LEU A 170 14.23 -2.84 8.31
C LEU A 170 14.04 -2.32 9.73
N ALA A 171 13.23 -2.99 10.55
CA ALA A 171 12.83 -2.50 11.86
C ALA A 171 13.87 -2.85 12.94
N THR A 172 15.03 -2.19 12.91
CA THR A 172 16.02 -2.32 14.00
C THR A 172 15.56 -1.56 15.24
N ASP A 173 14.98 -0.36 15.05
CA ASP A 173 14.53 0.54 16.12
C ASP A 173 13.05 0.95 15.96
N ILE A 174 12.29 0.26 15.09
CA ILE A 174 10.90 0.60 14.77
C ILE A 174 10.01 -0.56 15.20
N ASP A 175 9.16 -0.30 16.17
CA ASP A 175 8.14 -1.27 16.59
C ASP A 175 6.91 -1.17 15.69
N VAL A 176 6.65 -2.19 14.86
CA VAL A 176 5.36 -2.45 14.21
C VAL A 176 4.75 -3.74 14.74
N ILE A 177 3.42 -3.85 14.76
CA ILE A 177 2.73 -4.97 15.41
C ILE A 177 3.23 -6.34 14.95
N PRO A 178 3.42 -6.64 13.64
CA PRO A 178 3.95 -7.93 13.23
C PRO A 178 5.32 -8.27 13.84
N MET A 179 6.19 -7.26 14.02
CA MET A 179 7.49 -7.44 14.68
C MET A 179 7.35 -7.68 16.17
N VAL A 180 6.47 -6.94 16.83
CA VAL A 180 6.23 -7.13 18.28
C VAL A 180 5.62 -8.50 18.54
N ILE A 181 4.69 -8.98 17.70
CA ILE A 181 4.15 -10.35 17.79
C ILE A 181 5.28 -11.37 17.71
N TYR A 182 6.17 -11.24 16.75
CA TYR A 182 7.32 -12.12 16.58
C TYR A 182 8.25 -12.08 17.79
N THR A 183 8.56 -10.90 18.31
CA THR A 183 9.43 -10.70 19.48
C THR A 183 8.82 -11.32 20.74
N GLU A 184 7.53 -11.08 21.02
CA GLU A 184 6.82 -11.66 22.16
C GLU A 184 6.77 -13.18 22.08
N PHE A 185 6.53 -13.73 20.88
CA PHE A 185 6.48 -15.17 20.69
C PHE A 185 7.86 -15.83 20.80
N THR A 186 8.86 -15.30 20.07
CA THR A 186 10.15 -15.98 19.87
C THR A 186 11.17 -15.65 20.96
N LEU A 187 11.28 -14.37 21.35
CA LEU A 187 12.32 -13.90 22.28
C LEU A 187 11.82 -13.86 23.72
N SER A 188 10.58 -13.43 23.95
CA SER A 188 10.00 -13.31 25.30
C SER A 188 9.28 -14.60 25.74
N ALA A 189 9.09 -15.57 24.85
CA ALA A 189 8.30 -16.79 25.07
C ALA A 189 6.89 -16.52 25.65
N ASN A 190 6.34 -15.32 25.37
CA ASN A 190 5.04 -14.87 25.86
C ASN A 190 3.95 -15.14 24.83
N ILE A 191 3.58 -16.42 24.70
CA ILE A 191 2.60 -16.91 23.72
C ILE A 191 1.24 -16.19 23.90
N ALA A 192 0.83 -15.97 25.14
CA ALA A 192 -0.45 -15.32 25.43
C ALA A 192 -0.50 -13.87 24.90
N MET A 193 0.58 -13.11 25.06
CA MET A 193 0.67 -11.74 24.55
C MET A 193 0.73 -11.71 23.02
N ALA A 194 1.55 -12.59 22.42
CA ALA A 194 1.64 -12.71 20.97
C ALA A 194 0.27 -13.03 20.33
N ALA A 195 -0.46 -14.00 20.91
CA ALA A 195 -1.81 -14.36 20.47
C ALA A 195 -2.79 -13.18 20.62
N ALA A 196 -2.76 -12.47 21.74
CA ALA A 196 -3.62 -11.34 22.00
C ALA A 196 -3.35 -10.18 21.03
N LEU A 197 -2.08 -9.86 20.72
CA LEU A 197 -1.70 -8.86 19.73
C LEU A 197 -2.12 -9.26 18.31
N SER A 198 -2.03 -10.53 17.97
CA SER A 198 -2.49 -11.06 16.67
C SER A 198 -4.00 -10.90 16.50
N ILE A 199 -4.78 -11.15 17.55
CA ILE A 199 -6.23 -10.94 17.53
C ILE A 199 -6.55 -9.45 17.38
N VAL A 200 -5.86 -8.57 18.11
CA VAL A 200 -6.05 -7.11 18.02
C VAL A 200 -5.72 -6.63 16.60
N LEU A 201 -4.60 -7.05 16.03
CA LEU A 201 -4.22 -6.73 14.66
C LEU A 201 -5.30 -7.18 13.66
N GLY A 202 -5.78 -8.41 13.79
CA GLY A 202 -6.84 -8.97 12.94
C GLY A 202 -8.14 -8.17 13.05
N ILE A 203 -8.60 -7.87 14.27
CA ILE A 203 -9.83 -7.12 14.51
C ILE A 203 -9.72 -5.70 13.94
N VAL A 204 -8.62 -4.98 14.21
CA VAL A 204 -8.41 -3.63 13.69
C VAL A 204 -8.39 -3.62 12.17
N THR A 205 -7.66 -4.54 11.56
CA THR A 205 -7.62 -4.67 10.10
C THR A 205 -9.01 -4.98 9.53
N TRP A 206 -9.74 -5.90 10.15
CA TRP A 206 -11.08 -6.28 9.73
C TRP A 206 -12.08 -5.13 9.83
N ILE A 207 -12.07 -4.39 10.94
CA ILE A 207 -12.94 -3.19 11.13
C ILE A 207 -12.66 -2.16 10.03
N LEU A 208 -11.38 -1.85 9.76
CA LEU A 208 -11.02 -0.89 8.74
C LEU A 208 -11.41 -1.36 7.33
N LEU A 209 -11.31 -2.65 7.05
CA LEU A 209 -11.81 -3.24 5.80
C LEU A 209 -13.33 -3.16 5.69
N LEU A 210 -14.08 -3.37 6.78
CA LEU A 210 -15.53 -3.20 6.79
C LEU A 210 -15.93 -1.75 6.53
N ILE A 211 -15.23 -0.78 7.14
CA ILE A 211 -15.44 0.65 6.89
C ILE A 211 -15.17 0.97 5.42
N ALA A 212 -14.05 0.51 4.86
CA ALA A 212 -13.73 0.70 3.44
C ALA A 212 -14.81 0.10 2.53
N ARG A 213 -15.29 -1.10 2.84
CA ARG A 213 -16.41 -1.73 2.10
C ARG A 213 -17.72 -0.95 2.19
N SER A 214 -18.05 -0.44 3.35
CA SER A 214 -19.29 0.35 3.52
C SER A 214 -19.25 1.66 2.71
N LEU A 215 -18.06 2.25 2.56
CA LEU A 215 -17.81 3.43 1.73
C LEU A 215 -17.86 3.12 0.23
N SER A 216 -17.54 1.88 -0.19
CA SER A 216 -17.69 1.45 -1.59
C SER A 216 -19.11 1.49 -2.08
N GLY A 217 -20.07 1.60 -1.16
CA GLY A 217 -21.49 1.79 -1.44
C GLY A 217 -22.15 0.63 -2.18
N SER A 218 -23.39 0.43 -1.93
CA SER A 218 -24.44 -0.27 -2.63
C SER A 218 -24.49 -0.19 -4.18
N THR A 219 -23.47 0.30 -4.86
CA THR A 219 -23.39 0.40 -6.33
C THR A 219 -23.30 -0.97 -7.01
N VAL A 220 -22.94 -2.03 -6.29
CA VAL A 220 -22.99 -3.41 -6.81
C VAL A 220 -24.40 -3.98 -6.79
N ALA A 221 -25.32 -3.44 -6.00
CA ALA A 221 -26.70 -3.92 -5.90
C ALA A 221 -27.67 -3.30 -6.93
N ALA A 222 -27.24 -2.31 -7.72
CA ALA A 222 -28.08 -1.63 -8.71
C ALA A 222 -27.83 -2.07 -10.15
N GLY A 223 -27.01 -3.11 -10.37
CA GLY A 223 -26.64 -3.63 -11.70
C GLY A 223 -27.00 -5.11 -11.91
N GLY A 224 -27.95 -5.65 -11.16
CA GLY A 224 -28.52 -7.00 -11.36
C GLY A 224 -29.90 -6.95 -11.96
#